data_7008e8c0c62fc2da5fc6186c8dcf974f
#
_entry.id   7008e8c0c62fc2da5fc6186c8dcf974f
#
_cell.length_a   1.000
_cell.length_b   1.000
_cell.length_c   1.000
_cell.angle_alpha   90.00
_cell.angle_beta   90.00
_cell.angle_gamma   90.00
#
_symmetry.space_group_name_H-M   'P 1'
#
loop_
_entity.id
_entity.type
_entity.pdbx_description
1 polymer ?
#
loop_
_entity_poly.entity_id
_entity_poly.type
_entity_poly.pdbx_seq_one_letter_code
_entity_poly.pdbx_strand_id
1 'polypeptide(L)'
;MDEATPETLAAIPGHHATVRPDHVAMIHLGTEVTYAELDRESNRAAHALLAAGLAPGDRVAFLGMESQHYYEIAFACAKSGTVLVPVNWRLTGSEVEHQLRDSCARLLFVEEEYRATVERIEAELPELKCVVGMDTDGRRGVGFLDWKSAFPDTGTGYRPDPAQPVAQMYTSGTTGLPKGVVLPHRSFFALGRAMDDNGLDWVDWKPDDKSLIGLPGLHIAGLSWSMQGFTAGVTNVIMRMFVAQEAVALIRDVGVTTTFVAPAMLQMMLAEPAASREAFATLRKAVYGGSPIAEELLVRSIEVLEADLVQAYAATETGNAVALLPMPDHIPGSPRLRAAGRACPGVEIRIVADGRTCATGETGEVWVRSPAVMLGYWNLPEAGAQTLADGWLRMGDAGYLDADGYLYLCDRIKDTIIVAGENVYPGEVEEALGRHPAVAEAAVIGAPHPRWGEAVHACVVLHGGMRATPRELMLSLKGRIADFKIPVRYDFLDGLPRNSTGKVLRRELRDRFWAGRASKIH
;
A
#
# COMPACT_ATOMS: atom_id res chain seq x y z
N MET A 1 -29.86 -22.21 -4.32
CA MET A 1 -28.48 -22.65 -4.62
C MET A 1 -27.61 -21.65 -3.89
N ASP A 2 -26.87 -22.09 -2.89
CA ASP A 2 -25.84 -21.23 -2.30
C ASP A 2 -24.82 -20.93 -3.41
N GLU A 3 -24.89 -19.74 -3.96
CA GLU A 3 -23.90 -19.30 -4.94
C GLU A 3 -22.59 -19.11 -4.18
N ALA A 4 -21.64 -19.97 -4.50
CA ALA A 4 -20.35 -19.99 -3.81
C ALA A 4 -19.67 -18.61 -3.89
N THR A 5 -19.23 -18.09 -2.77
CA THR A 5 -18.44 -16.85 -2.68
C THR A 5 -17.27 -16.88 -3.67
N PRO A 6 -16.99 -15.80 -4.41
CA PRO A 6 -15.85 -15.75 -5.33
C PRO A 6 -14.53 -16.17 -4.69
N GLU A 7 -13.72 -16.96 -5.41
CA GLU A 7 -12.41 -17.42 -4.96
C GLU A 7 -11.26 -16.82 -5.77
N THR A 8 -11.61 -16.18 -6.87
CA THR A 8 -10.66 -15.53 -7.78
C THR A 8 -11.18 -14.18 -8.21
N LEU A 9 -10.31 -13.23 -8.53
CA LEU A 9 -10.72 -11.92 -9.03
C LEU A 9 -11.57 -12.03 -10.31
N ALA A 10 -11.31 -13.02 -11.15
CA ALA A 10 -12.08 -13.28 -12.37
C ALA A 10 -13.58 -13.52 -12.12
N ALA A 11 -13.91 -14.10 -10.97
CA ALA A 11 -15.29 -14.48 -10.65
C ALA A 11 -16.12 -13.33 -10.07
N ILE A 12 -15.50 -12.29 -9.52
CA ILE A 12 -16.20 -11.21 -8.78
C ILE A 12 -17.25 -10.51 -9.63
N PRO A 13 -16.94 -9.94 -10.83
CA PRO A 13 -17.95 -9.21 -11.59
C PRO A 13 -19.13 -10.08 -12.01
N GLY A 14 -18.88 -11.30 -12.51
CA GLY A 14 -19.94 -12.22 -12.95
C GLY A 14 -20.85 -12.69 -11.81
N HIS A 15 -20.27 -12.92 -10.61
CA HIS A 15 -21.06 -13.25 -9.42
C HIS A 15 -22.06 -12.13 -9.11
N HIS A 16 -21.58 -10.89 -8.96
CA HIS A 16 -22.47 -9.77 -8.62
C HIS A 16 -23.36 -9.34 -9.79
N ALA A 17 -22.95 -9.52 -11.04
CA ALA A 17 -23.84 -9.33 -12.20
C ALA A 17 -25.04 -10.30 -12.19
N THR A 18 -24.92 -11.45 -11.51
CA THR A 18 -26.02 -12.40 -11.32
C THR A 18 -26.86 -12.06 -10.10
N VAL A 19 -26.21 -11.76 -8.95
CA VAL A 19 -26.89 -11.58 -7.65
C VAL A 19 -27.52 -10.19 -7.52
N ARG A 20 -26.85 -9.15 -8.02
CA ARG A 20 -27.25 -7.74 -7.91
C ARG A 20 -26.88 -6.90 -9.14
N PRO A 21 -27.41 -7.24 -10.33
CA PRO A 21 -26.98 -6.67 -11.61
C PRO A 21 -27.03 -5.15 -11.68
N ASP A 22 -28.05 -4.54 -11.11
CA ASP A 22 -28.31 -3.09 -11.17
C ASP A 22 -27.65 -2.32 -10.02
N HIS A 23 -26.98 -3.02 -9.08
CA HIS A 23 -26.26 -2.33 -8.00
C HIS A 23 -25.03 -1.63 -8.57
N VAL A 24 -24.81 -0.38 -8.13
CA VAL A 24 -23.66 0.42 -8.56
C VAL A 24 -22.37 -0.17 -7.99
N ALA A 25 -21.52 -0.69 -8.87
CA ALA A 25 -20.20 -1.22 -8.52
C ALA A 25 -19.17 -0.12 -8.29
N MET A 26 -19.24 0.94 -9.09
CA MET A 26 -18.27 2.04 -9.07
C MET A 26 -18.94 3.39 -9.31
N ILE A 27 -18.42 4.42 -8.62
CA ILE A 27 -18.69 5.84 -8.91
C ILE A 27 -17.36 6.51 -9.20
N HIS A 28 -17.17 7.09 -10.38
CA HIS A 28 -15.97 7.83 -10.75
C HIS A 28 -16.33 9.11 -11.50
N LEU A 29 -15.91 10.28 -10.97
CA LEU A 29 -16.23 11.61 -11.53
C LEU A 29 -17.72 11.80 -11.84
N GLY A 30 -18.60 11.29 -10.97
CA GLY A 30 -20.05 11.36 -11.10
C GLY A 30 -20.67 10.34 -12.07
N THR A 31 -19.85 9.52 -12.74
CA THR A 31 -20.33 8.41 -13.57
C THR A 31 -20.51 7.17 -12.70
N GLU A 32 -21.68 6.57 -12.78
CA GLU A 32 -22.01 5.29 -12.14
C GLU A 32 -21.86 4.13 -13.13
N VAL A 33 -21.28 3.02 -12.64
CA VAL A 33 -21.13 1.77 -13.38
C VAL A 33 -21.72 0.66 -12.53
N THR A 34 -22.68 -0.08 -13.05
CA THR A 34 -23.32 -1.21 -12.36
C THR A 34 -22.44 -2.48 -12.42
N TYR A 35 -22.73 -3.48 -11.56
CA TYR A 35 -22.03 -4.77 -11.63
C TYR A 35 -22.28 -5.50 -12.95
N ALA A 36 -23.48 -5.39 -13.53
CA ALA A 36 -23.76 -5.96 -14.85
C ALA A 36 -22.93 -5.28 -15.95
N GLU A 37 -22.74 -3.97 -15.88
CA GLU A 37 -21.88 -3.23 -16.83
C GLU A 37 -20.42 -3.60 -16.64
N LEU A 38 -19.92 -3.63 -15.39
CA LEU A 38 -18.56 -4.02 -15.07
C LEU A 38 -18.24 -5.42 -15.60
N ASP A 39 -19.17 -6.38 -15.43
CA ASP A 39 -18.99 -7.74 -15.96
C ASP A 39 -18.87 -7.74 -17.48
N ARG A 40 -19.84 -7.11 -18.18
CA ARG A 40 -19.84 -7.05 -19.65
C ARG A 40 -18.59 -6.37 -20.20
N GLU A 41 -18.23 -5.21 -19.65
CA GLU A 41 -17.13 -4.41 -20.18
C GLU A 41 -15.77 -5.06 -19.89
N SER A 42 -15.60 -5.68 -18.73
CA SER A 42 -14.38 -6.45 -18.44
C SER A 42 -14.30 -7.76 -19.25
N ASN A 43 -15.43 -8.36 -19.66
CA ASN A 43 -15.45 -9.49 -20.60
C ASN A 43 -14.99 -9.05 -21.99
N ARG A 44 -15.50 -7.92 -22.52
CA ARG A 44 -15.03 -7.35 -23.80
C ARG A 44 -13.52 -7.10 -23.79
N ALA A 45 -13.02 -6.46 -22.73
CA ALA A 45 -11.61 -6.19 -22.58
C ALA A 45 -10.78 -7.50 -22.47
N ALA A 46 -11.27 -8.52 -21.78
CA ALA A 46 -10.60 -9.81 -21.69
C ALA A 46 -10.50 -10.52 -23.06
N HIS A 47 -11.57 -10.50 -23.86
CA HIS A 47 -11.53 -11.03 -25.23
C HIS A 47 -10.58 -10.23 -26.13
N ALA A 48 -10.52 -8.91 -25.97
CA ALA A 48 -9.59 -8.06 -26.71
C ALA A 48 -8.12 -8.37 -26.35
N LEU A 49 -7.80 -8.65 -25.06
CA LEU A 49 -6.48 -9.10 -24.64
C LEU A 49 -6.08 -10.42 -25.32
N LEU A 50 -6.99 -11.40 -25.33
CA LEU A 50 -6.75 -12.69 -25.99
C LEU A 50 -6.57 -12.52 -27.53
N ALA A 51 -7.38 -11.67 -28.16
CA ALA A 51 -7.27 -11.38 -29.59
C ALA A 51 -5.99 -10.60 -29.94
N ALA A 52 -5.43 -9.84 -29.02
CA ALA A 52 -4.12 -9.20 -29.16
C ALA A 52 -2.95 -10.21 -29.04
N GLY A 53 -3.25 -11.53 -28.87
CA GLY A 53 -2.27 -12.61 -28.81
C GLY A 53 -1.63 -12.81 -27.44
N LEU A 54 -2.24 -12.32 -26.37
CA LEU A 54 -1.78 -12.58 -25.02
C LEU A 54 -2.27 -13.95 -24.54
N ALA A 55 -1.43 -14.61 -23.76
CA ALA A 55 -1.69 -15.91 -23.13
C ALA A 55 -1.72 -15.78 -21.60
N PRO A 56 -2.30 -16.76 -20.89
CA PRO A 56 -2.21 -16.80 -19.44
C PRO A 56 -0.76 -16.68 -18.95
N GLY A 57 -0.55 -15.79 -17.98
CA GLY A 57 0.78 -15.46 -17.45
C GLY A 57 1.48 -14.28 -18.14
N ASP A 58 1.04 -13.82 -19.31
CA ASP A 58 1.59 -12.62 -19.94
C ASP A 58 1.25 -11.36 -19.12
N ARG A 59 2.18 -10.38 -19.09
CA ARG A 59 2.01 -9.14 -18.32
C ARG A 59 1.34 -8.08 -19.15
N VAL A 60 0.34 -7.45 -18.53
CA VAL A 60 -0.40 -6.30 -19.05
C VAL A 60 -0.14 -5.12 -18.13
N ALA A 61 0.57 -4.11 -18.63
CA ALA A 61 0.89 -2.93 -17.85
C ALA A 61 -0.20 -1.85 -17.96
N PHE A 62 -0.36 -1.08 -16.91
CA PHE A 62 -1.20 0.11 -16.88
C PHE A 62 -0.40 1.29 -16.36
N LEU A 63 -0.29 2.37 -17.14
CA LEU A 63 0.36 3.63 -16.78
C LEU A 63 -0.67 4.76 -16.85
N GLY A 64 -1.22 5.12 -15.72
CA GLY A 64 -2.26 6.11 -15.58
C GLY A 64 -2.69 6.29 -14.13
N MET A 65 -3.64 7.19 -13.92
CA MET A 65 -4.27 7.40 -12.62
C MET A 65 -5.45 6.47 -12.41
N GLU A 66 -5.99 6.42 -11.19
CA GLU A 66 -7.17 5.64 -10.87
C GLU A 66 -8.39 6.05 -11.70
N SER A 67 -9.12 5.06 -12.18
CA SER A 67 -10.37 5.24 -12.92
C SER A 67 -11.21 3.97 -12.91
N GLN A 68 -12.47 4.07 -13.32
CA GLN A 68 -13.30 2.90 -13.56
C GLN A 68 -12.66 1.92 -14.55
N HIS A 69 -11.95 2.43 -15.57
CA HIS A 69 -11.30 1.61 -16.58
C HIS A 69 -10.06 0.86 -16.05
N TYR A 70 -9.38 1.39 -15.04
CA TYR A 70 -8.32 0.65 -14.36
C TYR A 70 -8.85 -0.66 -13.76
N TYR A 71 -9.98 -0.60 -13.05
CA TYR A 71 -10.60 -1.79 -12.46
C TYR A 71 -11.20 -2.72 -13.50
N GLU A 72 -11.76 -2.17 -14.57
CA GLU A 72 -12.21 -2.96 -15.72
C GLU A 72 -11.06 -3.76 -16.32
N ILE A 73 -9.88 -3.13 -16.52
CA ILE A 73 -8.67 -3.79 -17.01
C ILE A 73 -8.16 -4.83 -15.99
N ALA A 74 -8.19 -4.53 -14.69
CA ALA A 74 -7.79 -5.48 -13.65
C ALA A 74 -8.62 -6.77 -13.70
N PHE A 75 -9.94 -6.65 -13.84
CA PHE A 75 -10.83 -7.79 -14.02
C PHE A 75 -10.66 -8.48 -15.39
N ALA A 76 -10.39 -7.73 -16.44
CA ALA A 76 -10.09 -8.30 -17.76
C ALA A 76 -8.82 -9.15 -17.74
N CYS A 77 -7.76 -8.69 -17.06
CA CYS A 77 -6.54 -9.48 -16.83
C CYS A 77 -6.88 -10.79 -16.09
N ALA A 78 -7.64 -10.70 -15.00
CA ALA A 78 -8.06 -11.89 -14.26
C ALA A 78 -8.86 -12.87 -15.11
N LYS A 79 -9.79 -12.39 -15.96
CA LYS A 79 -10.67 -13.18 -16.84
C LYS A 79 -9.96 -13.77 -18.07
N SER A 80 -8.82 -13.20 -18.46
CA SER A 80 -7.99 -13.72 -19.57
C SER A 80 -6.80 -14.56 -19.07
N GLY A 81 -6.54 -14.58 -17.75
CA GLY A 81 -5.38 -15.23 -17.14
C GLY A 81 -4.09 -14.42 -17.27
N THR A 82 -4.15 -13.18 -17.79
CA THR A 82 -2.98 -12.30 -17.84
C THR A 82 -2.73 -11.67 -16.48
N VAL A 83 -1.55 -11.10 -16.28
CA VAL A 83 -1.11 -10.55 -15.00
C VAL A 83 -1.05 -9.02 -15.09
N LEU A 84 -1.82 -8.33 -14.27
CA LEU A 84 -1.81 -6.87 -14.19
C LEU A 84 -0.49 -6.36 -13.62
N VAL A 85 0.12 -5.37 -14.27
CA VAL A 85 1.31 -4.63 -13.80
C VAL A 85 0.97 -3.16 -13.68
N PRO A 86 0.51 -2.68 -12.51
CA PRO A 86 0.26 -1.25 -12.32
C PRO A 86 1.58 -0.50 -12.21
N VAL A 87 1.78 0.48 -13.09
CA VAL A 87 2.98 1.32 -13.15
C VAL A 87 2.68 2.67 -12.51
N ASN A 88 3.51 3.08 -11.58
CA ASN A 88 3.31 4.37 -10.90
C ASN A 88 3.58 5.53 -11.88
N TRP A 89 2.56 6.31 -12.15
CA TRP A 89 2.57 7.44 -13.07
C TRP A 89 3.49 8.61 -12.64
N ARG A 90 3.94 8.63 -11.37
CA ARG A 90 4.89 9.63 -10.85
C ARG A 90 6.35 9.27 -11.13
N LEU A 91 6.62 8.12 -11.71
CA LEU A 91 7.98 7.67 -12.02
C LEU A 91 8.58 8.45 -13.19
N THR A 92 9.89 8.55 -13.19
CA THR A 92 10.64 9.07 -14.34
C THR A 92 10.57 8.09 -15.51
N GLY A 93 10.85 8.57 -16.73
CA GLY A 93 10.85 7.71 -17.93
C GLY A 93 11.76 6.48 -17.81
N SER A 94 12.95 6.63 -17.20
CA SER A 94 13.88 5.52 -16.97
C SER A 94 13.37 4.48 -15.95
N GLU A 95 12.61 4.91 -14.95
CA GLU A 95 11.98 4.01 -13.98
C GLU A 95 10.79 3.28 -14.59
N VAL A 96 9.99 3.96 -15.41
CA VAL A 96 8.90 3.35 -16.21
C VAL A 96 9.48 2.31 -17.16
N GLU A 97 10.53 2.67 -17.92
CA GLU A 97 11.26 1.75 -18.80
C GLU A 97 11.74 0.50 -18.06
N HIS A 98 12.38 0.69 -16.89
CA HIS A 98 12.82 -0.43 -16.06
C HIS A 98 11.68 -1.37 -15.70
N GLN A 99 10.54 -0.85 -15.21
CA GLN A 99 9.42 -1.70 -14.81
C GLN A 99 8.79 -2.44 -15.99
N LEU A 100 8.62 -1.78 -17.13
CA LEU A 100 8.07 -2.39 -18.35
C LEU A 100 9.00 -3.48 -18.92
N ARG A 101 10.32 -3.23 -18.92
CA ARG A 101 11.33 -4.18 -19.39
C ARG A 101 11.45 -5.38 -18.44
N ASP A 102 11.60 -5.14 -17.14
CA ASP A 102 11.76 -6.19 -16.14
C ASP A 102 10.51 -7.08 -16.07
N SER A 103 9.31 -6.50 -16.11
CA SER A 103 8.07 -7.27 -16.15
C SER A 103 7.86 -8.05 -17.43
N CYS A 104 8.61 -7.77 -18.50
CA CYS A 104 8.34 -8.29 -19.84
C CYS A 104 6.90 -7.98 -20.30
N ALA A 105 6.41 -6.78 -20.02
CA ALA A 105 5.04 -6.38 -20.37
C ALA A 105 4.82 -6.47 -21.89
N ARG A 106 3.77 -7.19 -22.32
CA ARG A 106 3.44 -7.41 -23.73
C ARG A 106 2.41 -6.41 -24.24
N LEU A 107 1.57 -5.88 -23.37
CA LEU A 107 0.62 -4.83 -23.69
C LEU A 107 0.66 -3.76 -22.60
N LEU A 108 0.56 -2.51 -23.01
CA LEU A 108 0.51 -1.34 -22.14
C LEU A 108 -0.74 -0.53 -22.42
N PHE A 109 -1.55 -0.31 -21.39
CA PHE A 109 -2.57 0.73 -21.37
C PHE A 109 -1.95 2.01 -20.82
N VAL A 110 -2.11 3.13 -21.54
CA VAL A 110 -1.48 4.40 -21.18
C VAL A 110 -2.45 5.57 -21.32
N GLU A 111 -2.53 6.42 -20.29
CA GLU A 111 -3.22 7.71 -20.39
C GLU A 111 -2.40 8.71 -21.22
N GLU A 112 -3.08 9.61 -21.95
CA GLU A 112 -2.47 10.56 -22.87
C GLU A 112 -1.38 11.40 -22.21
N GLU A 113 -1.56 11.78 -20.97
CA GLU A 113 -0.58 12.55 -20.18
C GLU A 113 0.80 11.88 -20.14
N TYR A 114 0.85 10.53 -20.16
CA TYR A 114 2.10 9.75 -20.06
C TYR A 114 2.58 9.20 -21.41
N ARG A 115 1.79 9.36 -22.46
CA ARG A 115 2.10 8.82 -23.81
C ARG A 115 3.47 9.29 -24.34
N ALA A 116 3.79 10.57 -24.21
CA ALA A 116 5.08 11.10 -24.65
C ALA A 116 6.28 10.48 -23.91
N THR A 117 6.09 9.99 -22.68
CA THR A 117 7.11 9.25 -21.95
C THR A 117 7.29 7.86 -22.55
N VAL A 118 6.19 7.18 -22.89
CA VAL A 118 6.21 5.85 -23.51
C VAL A 118 6.85 5.90 -24.89
N GLU A 119 6.47 6.85 -25.76
CA GLU A 119 7.04 7.02 -27.10
C GLU A 119 8.56 7.16 -27.11
N ARG A 120 9.14 7.75 -26.06
CA ARG A 120 10.60 7.90 -25.93
C ARG A 120 11.35 6.63 -25.56
N ILE A 121 10.66 5.68 -24.90
CA ILE A 121 11.27 4.45 -24.37
C ILE A 121 10.81 3.21 -25.12
N GLU A 122 9.79 3.29 -25.99
CA GLU A 122 9.16 2.14 -26.65
C GLU A 122 10.17 1.31 -27.47
N ALA A 123 11.13 1.97 -28.15
CA ALA A 123 12.17 1.29 -28.91
C ALA A 123 13.08 0.38 -28.04
N GLU A 124 13.14 0.65 -26.73
CA GLU A 124 13.93 -0.10 -25.77
C GLU A 124 13.13 -1.26 -25.12
N LEU A 125 11.86 -1.49 -25.52
CA LEU A 125 10.94 -2.45 -24.96
C LEU A 125 10.57 -3.54 -25.98
N PRO A 126 11.45 -4.50 -26.29
CA PRO A 126 11.26 -5.47 -27.38
C PRO A 126 10.08 -6.43 -27.13
N GLU A 127 9.69 -6.64 -25.86
CA GLU A 127 8.55 -7.50 -25.50
C GLU A 127 7.20 -6.78 -25.64
N LEU A 128 7.18 -5.46 -25.63
CA LEU A 128 5.96 -4.68 -25.77
C LEU A 128 5.44 -4.74 -27.21
N LYS A 129 4.29 -5.38 -27.39
CA LYS A 129 3.69 -5.64 -28.72
C LYS A 129 2.55 -4.70 -29.05
N CYS A 130 1.92 -4.12 -28.03
CA CYS A 130 0.74 -3.29 -28.19
C CYS A 130 0.70 -2.18 -27.14
N VAL A 131 0.40 -0.96 -27.59
CA VAL A 131 0.13 0.20 -26.73
C VAL A 131 -1.27 0.70 -27.03
N VAL A 132 -2.14 0.72 -26.01
CA VAL A 132 -3.53 1.16 -26.09
C VAL A 132 -3.69 2.46 -25.30
N GLY A 133 -4.16 3.53 -25.96
CA GLY A 133 -4.48 4.78 -25.28
C GLY A 133 -5.76 4.68 -24.43
N MET A 134 -5.79 5.32 -23.29
CA MET A 134 -6.97 5.34 -22.42
C MET A 134 -8.00 6.40 -22.84
N ASP A 135 -7.58 7.35 -23.68
CA ASP A 135 -8.45 8.47 -24.10
C ASP A 135 -9.42 8.08 -25.20
N THR A 136 -10.58 8.72 -25.15
CA THR A 136 -11.72 8.41 -26.00
C THR A 136 -11.72 9.15 -27.34
N ASP A 137 -10.80 10.12 -27.57
CA ASP A 137 -10.88 11.02 -28.72
C ASP A 137 -10.16 10.54 -29.99
N GLY A 138 -9.56 9.35 -29.98
CA GLY A 138 -8.98 8.69 -31.17
C GLY A 138 -7.87 9.44 -31.89
N ARG A 139 -7.34 10.53 -31.33
CA ARG A 139 -6.40 11.43 -32.01
C ARG A 139 -5.05 10.79 -32.32
N ARG A 140 -4.67 9.75 -31.57
CA ARG A 140 -3.38 9.07 -31.75
C ARG A 140 -3.47 7.57 -31.47
N GLY A 141 -4.09 6.81 -32.36
CA GLY A 141 -4.23 5.37 -32.22
C GLY A 141 -5.62 4.94 -31.75
N VAL A 142 -5.78 3.65 -31.45
CA VAL A 142 -7.06 3.09 -31.00
C VAL A 142 -7.23 3.38 -29.52
N GLY A 143 -8.28 4.12 -29.15
CA GLY A 143 -8.65 4.35 -27.75
C GLY A 143 -9.20 3.08 -27.12
N PHE A 144 -9.08 2.95 -25.78
CA PHE A 144 -9.48 1.77 -25.04
C PHE A 144 -10.94 1.33 -25.30
N LEU A 145 -11.87 2.29 -25.36
CA LEU A 145 -13.28 1.98 -25.60
C LEU A 145 -13.49 1.37 -27.00
N ASP A 146 -12.89 1.97 -28.03
CA ASP A 146 -12.99 1.46 -29.39
C ASP A 146 -12.26 0.12 -29.54
N TRP A 147 -11.08 -0.02 -28.87
CA TRP A 147 -10.26 -1.23 -28.92
C TRP A 147 -11.01 -2.48 -28.47
N LYS A 148 -11.87 -2.37 -27.46
CA LYS A 148 -12.66 -3.49 -26.92
C LYS A 148 -14.08 -3.62 -27.50
N SER A 149 -14.61 -2.58 -28.15
CA SER A 149 -16.04 -2.45 -28.48
C SER A 149 -16.61 -3.58 -29.34
N ALA A 150 -15.80 -4.13 -30.26
CA ALA A 150 -16.22 -5.17 -31.19
C ALA A 150 -16.19 -6.60 -30.59
N PHE A 151 -15.68 -6.77 -29.37
CA PHE A 151 -15.51 -8.08 -28.76
C PHE A 151 -16.75 -8.51 -27.95
N PRO A 152 -16.94 -9.84 -27.75
CA PRO A 152 -18.06 -10.36 -26.97
C PRO A 152 -18.06 -9.87 -25.53
N ASP A 153 -19.24 -9.63 -24.97
CA ASP A 153 -19.46 -9.23 -23.58
C ASP A 153 -19.77 -10.42 -22.65
N THR A 154 -19.67 -11.64 -23.17
CA THR A 154 -19.80 -12.89 -22.42
C THR A 154 -18.45 -13.37 -21.92
N GLY A 155 -18.46 -14.19 -20.86
CA GLY A 155 -17.21 -14.69 -20.24
C GLY A 155 -16.34 -15.46 -21.23
N THR A 156 -15.01 -15.34 -21.09
CA THR A 156 -14.01 -16.03 -21.93
C THR A 156 -13.97 -17.54 -21.76
N GLY A 157 -14.62 -18.06 -20.72
CA GLY A 157 -14.52 -19.48 -20.33
C GLY A 157 -13.28 -19.82 -19.51
N TYR A 158 -12.32 -18.92 -19.37
CA TYR A 158 -11.14 -19.13 -18.53
C TYR A 158 -11.54 -19.20 -17.04
N ARG A 159 -10.95 -20.16 -16.34
CA ARG A 159 -11.17 -20.39 -14.90
C ARG A 159 -9.81 -20.49 -14.20
N PRO A 160 -9.32 -19.38 -13.61
CA PRO A 160 -8.03 -19.42 -12.93
C PRO A 160 -8.10 -20.24 -11.64
N ASP A 161 -6.99 -20.93 -11.35
CA ASP A 161 -6.73 -21.48 -10.03
C ASP A 161 -6.41 -20.33 -9.04
N PRO A 162 -6.89 -20.36 -7.78
CA PRO A 162 -6.53 -19.37 -6.78
C PRO A 162 -5.03 -19.16 -6.54
N ALA A 163 -4.20 -20.14 -6.86
CA ALA A 163 -2.74 -20.06 -6.77
C ALA A 163 -2.08 -19.39 -7.99
N GLN A 164 -2.80 -19.16 -9.09
CA GLN A 164 -2.24 -18.50 -10.27
C GLN A 164 -1.97 -17.02 -10.04
N PRO A 165 -0.90 -16.45 -10.66
CA PRO A 165 -0.59 -15.03 -10.56
C PRO A 165 -1.68 -14.19 -11.22
N VAL A 166 -1.99 -13.04 -10.61
CA VAL A 166 -2.97 -12.08 -11.14
C VAL A 166 -2.46 -10.64 -11.13
N ALA A 167 -1.53 -10.31 -10.26
CA ALA A 167 -0.91 -9.00 -10.21
C ALA A 167 0.60 -9.10 -9.96
N GLN A 168 1.37 -8.17 -10.55
CA GLN A 168 2.79 -8.00 -10.28
C GLN A 168 3.03 -6.54 -9.90
N MET A 169 3.39 -6.31 -8.65
CA MET A 169 3.53 -4.98 -8.07
C MET A 169 4.98 -4.66 -7.74
N TYR A 170 5.44 -3.48 -8.11
CA TYR A 170 6.82 -3.08 -7.88
C TYR A 170 7.02 -2.39 -6.55
N THR A 171 7.99 -2.88 -5.77
CA THR A 171 8.40 -2.27 -4.50
C THR A 171 9.81 -1.72 -4.61
N SER A 172 10.07 -0.61 -3.89
CA SER A 172 11.44 -0.07 -3.77
C SER A 172 12.32 -1.08 -3.03
N GLY A 173 13.16 -1.79 -3.77
CA GLY A 173 14.09 -2.76 -3.23
C GLY A 173 15.17 -2.11 -2.34
N THR A 174 15.73 -2.92 -1.43
CA THR A 174 16.90 -2.53 -0.63
C THR A 174 18.17 -2.37 -1.46
N THR A 175 18.22 -2.97 -2.64
CA THR A 175 19.37 -3.04 -3.56
C THR A 175 19.41 -1.93 -4.61
N GLY A 176 18.43 -1.04 -4.63
CA GLY A 176 18.41 0.14 -5.52
C GLY A 176 17.37 0.08 -6.64
N LEU A 177 17.18 -1.05 -7.31
CA LEU A 177 16.13 -1.20 -8.32
C LEU A 177 14.86 -1.78 -7.71
N PRO A 178 13.66 -1.35 -8.17
CA PRO A 178 12.40 -1.94 -7.76
C PRO A 178 12.30 -3.42 -8.12
N LYS A 179 11.65 -4.21 -7.24
CA LYS A 179 11.42 -5.64 -7.45
C LYS A 179 9.95 -5.90 -7.74
N GLY A 180 9.65 -6.73 -8.72
CA GLY A 180 8.29 -7.14 -9.06
C GLY A 180 7.79 -8.27 -8.13
N VAL A 181 6.89 -7.95 -7.22
CA VAL A 181 6.23 -8.91 -6.31
C VAL A 181 5.08 -9.56 -7.06
N VAL A 182 5.11 -10.88 -7.23
CA VAL A 182 4.07 -11.62 -7.95
C VAL A 182 3.03 -12.14 -6.97
N LEU A 183 1.78 -11.67 -7.11
CA LEU A 183 0.65 -11.98 -6.23
C LEU A 183 -0.33 -12.94 -6.92
N PRO A 184 -0.70 -14.05 -6.27
CA PRO A 184 -1.76 -14.94 -6.76
C PRO A 184 -3.16 -14.41 -6.39
N HIS A 185 -4.20 -14.95 -7.04
CA HIS A 185 -5.59 -14.62 -6.70
C HIS A 185 -5.89 -14.80 -5.21
N ARG A 186 -5.41 -15.90 -4.58
CA ARG A 186 -5.68 -16.18 -3.16
C ARG A 186 -5.21 -15.08 -2.21
N SER A 187 -4.23 -14.25 -2.60
CA SER A 187 -3.75 -13.13 -1.77
C SER A 187 -4.88 -12.15 -1.43
N PHE A 188 -5.87 -12.01 -2.29
CA PHE A 188 -6.98 -11.08 -2.11
C PHE A 188 -8.16 -11.66 -1.30
N PHE A 189 -8.22 -13.00 -1.11
CA PHE A 189 -9.34 -13.68 -0.47
C PHE A 189 -8.98 -14.35 0.86
N ALA A 190 -7.72 -14.75 1.05
CA ALA A 190 -7.32 -15.58 2.18
C ALA A 190 -7.63 -14.95 3.54
N LEU A 191 -7.47 -13.63 3.68
CA LEU A 191 -7.77 -12.94 4.93
C LEU A 191 -9.28 -12.92 5.21
N GLY A 192 -10.11 -12.53 4.23
CA GLY A 192 -11.57 -12.50 4.38
C GLY A 192 -12.11 -13.87 4.81
N ARG A 193 -11.70 -14.93 4.11
CA ARG A 193 -12.08 -16.30 4.48
C ARG A 193 -11.65 -16.69 5.89
N ALA A 194 -10.40 -16.41 6.25
CA ALA A 194 -9.92 -16.72 7.58
C ALA A 194 -10.68 -15.95 8.67
N MET A 195 -11.13 -14.72 8.38
CA MET A 195 -12.00 -13.96 9.27
C MET A 195 -13.38 -14.61 9.40
N ASP A 196 -14.01 -14.95 8.26
CA ASP A 196 -15.33 -15.59 8.22
C ASP A 196 -15.33 -16.93 8.95
N ASP A 197 -14.31 -17.78 8.71
CA ASP A 197 -14.14 -19.09 9.37
C ASP A 197 -13.98 -18.98 10.89
N ASN A 198 -13.50 -17.84 11.40
CA ASN A 198 -13.34 -17.57 12.83
C ASN A 198 -14.46 -16.69 13.43
N GLY A 199 -15.48 -16.36 12.65
CA GLY A 199 -16.58 -15.51 13.09
C GLY A 199 -16.15 -14.08 13.43
N LEU A 200 -15.09 -13.60 12.76
CA LEU A 200 -14.55 -12.24 12.90
C LEU A 200 -14.93 -11.42 11.67
N ASP A 201 -15.21 -10.16 11.91
CA ASP A 201 -15.50 -9.21 10.85
C ASP A 201 -14.81 -7.88 11.14
N TRP A 202 -13.65 -7.68 10.54
CA TRP A 202 -12.84 -6.50 10.82
C TRP A 202 -13.31 -5.25 10.07
N VAL A 203 -13.92 -5.39 8.88
CA VAL A 203 -14.52 -4.27 8.14
C VAL A 203 -16.02 -4.21 8.37
N ASP A 204 -16.65 -5.35 8.57
CA ASP A 204 -18.10 -5.47 8.79
C ASP A 204 -18.89 -4.87 7.60
N TRP A 205 -18.58 -5.36 6.37
CA TRP A 205 -19.21 -4.88 5.15
C TRP A 205 -20.74 -4.98 5.21
N LYS A 206 -21.41 -3.88 4.89
CA LYS A 206 -22.87 -3.82 4.76
C LYS A 206 -23.28 -3.74 3.28
N PRO A 207 -24.43 -4.31 2.89
CA PRO A 207 -24.85 -4.34 1.49
C PRO A 207 -24.90 -2.97 0.78
N ASP A 208 -25.19 -1.91 1.54
CA ASP A 208 -25.33 -0.55 1.03
C ASP A 208 -24.10 0.34 1.30
N ASP A 209 -22.98 -0.26 1.71
CA ASP A 209 -21.75 0.49 1.92
C ASP A 209 -21.26 1.16 0.65
N LYS A 210 -20.71 2.35 0.83
CA LYS A 210 -19.94 3.07 -0.18
C LYS A 210 -18.50 3.19 0.30
N SER A 211 -17.59 2.51 -0.39
CA SER A 211 -16.18 2.44 -0.03
C SER A 211 -15.37 3.47 -0.81
N LEU A 212 -14.73 4.42 -0.11
CA LEU A 212 -13.82 5.37 -0.76
C LEU A 212 -12.48 4.70 -1.08
N ILE A 213 -12.11 4.73 -2.35
CA ILE A 213 -10.80 4.32 -2.84
C ILE A 213 -9.95 5.58 -3.01
N GLY A 214 -9.27 5.96 -1.93
CA GLY A 214 -8.33 7.08 -1.90
C GLY A 214 -6.87 6.65 -2.04
N LEU A 215 -6.55 5.42 -1.61
CA LEU A 215 -5.25 4.80 -1.85
C LEU A 215 -5.23 4.19 -3.26
N PRO A 216 -4.23 4.52 -4.09
CA PRO A 216 -4.22 4.05 -5.47
C PRO A 216 -3.94 2.55 -5.58
N GLY A 217 -4.60 1.88 -6.55
CA GLY A 217 -4.44 0.45 -6.85
C GLY A 217 -3.06 0.04 -7.40
N LEU A 218 -2.19 1.01 -7.63
CA LEU A 218 -0.77 0.76 -7.92
C LEU A 218 0.03 0.33 -6.67
N HIS A 219 -0.58 0.41 -5.47
CA HIS A 219 -0.05 -0.09 -4.21
C HIS A 219 -0.96 -1.19 -3.65
N ILE A 220 -0.36 -2.17 -2.95
CA ILE A 220 -1.12 -3.32 -2.43
C ILE A 220 -2.29 -2.90 -1.52
N ALA A 221 -2.11 -1.88 -0.69
CA ALA A 221 -3.17 -1.39 0.18
C ALA A 221 -4.39 -0.90 -0.60
N GLY A 222 -4.19 -0.13 -1.69
CA GLY A 222 -5.27 0.33 -2.56
C GLY A 222 -5.90 -0.81 -3.35
N LEU A 223 -5.09 -1.66 -3.98
CA LEU A 223 -5.61 -2.78 -4.77
C LEU A 223 -6.35 -3.80 -3.90
N SER A 224 -5.80 -4.19 -2.73
CA SER A 224 -6.48 -5.15 -1.86
C SER A 224 -7.76 -4.58 -1.25
N TRP A 225 -7.76 -3.29 -0.89
CA TRP A 225 -8.95 -2.62 -0.37
C TRP A 225 -10.08 -2.57 -1.40
N SER A 226 -9.77 -2.13 -2.63
CA SER A 226 -10.75 -2.09 -3.71
C SER A 226 -11.29 -3.49 -4.04
N MET A 227 -10.41 -4.50 -4.12
CA MET A 227 -10.84 -5.88 -4.40
C MET A 227 -11.71 -6.45 -3.27
N GLN A 228 -11.49 -6.07 -2.00
CA GLN A 228 -12.39 -6.44 -0.90
C GLN A 228 -13.77 -5.79 -1.06
N GLY A 229 -13.83 -4.49 -1.40
CA GLY A 229 -15.10 -3.81 -1.68
C GLY A 229 -15.87 -4.46 -2.84
N PHE A 230 -15.18 -4.79 -3.94
CA PHE A 230 -15.79 -5.53 -5.05
C PHE A 230 -16.23 -6.93 -4.64
N THR A 231 -15.46 -7.65 -3.83
CA THR A 231 -15.82 -8.99 -3.33
C THR A 231 -17.08 -8.92 -2.45
N ALA A 232 -17.19 -7.91 -1.60
CA ALA A 232 -18.37 -7.66 -0.77
C ALA A 232 -19.59 -7.18 -1.57
N GLY A 233 -19.41 -6.79 -2.83
CA GLY A 233 -20.47 -6.32 -3.71
C GLY A 233 -20.98 -4.92 -3.36
N VAL A 234 -20.18 -4.08 -2.72
CA VAL A 234 -20.53 -2.71 -2.34
C VAL A 234 -20.19 -1.70 -3.44
N THR A 235 -20.59 -0.45 -3.27
CA THR A 235 -20.25 0.62 -4.20
C THR A 235 -18.86 1.16 -3.91
N ASN A 236 -17.96 1.16 -4.90
CA ASN A 236 -16.61 1.69 -4.79
C ASN A 236 -16.56 3.12 -5.37
N VAL A 237 -16.30 4.11 -4.52
CA VAL A 237 -16.17 5.52 -4.90
C VAL A 237 -14.69 5.80 -5.21
N ILE A 238 -14.38 6.00 -6.48
CA ILE A 238 -13.01 6.06 -6.98
C ILE A 238 -12.56 7.51 -7.08
N MET A 239 -11.48 7.85 -6.39
CA MET A 239 -10.75 9.10 -6.60
C MET A 239 -9.67 8.91 -7.66
N ARG A 240 -9.56 9.82 -8.61
CA ARG A 240 -8.49 9.78 -9.63
C ARG A 240 -7.09 9.80 -9.01
N MET A 241 -6.93 10.63 -7.99
CA MET A 241 -5.79 10.69 -7.07
C MET A 241 -6.28 11.23 -5.74
N PHE A 242 -5.56 10.98 -4.68
CA PHE A 242 -5.96 11.51 -3.37
C PHE A 242 -5.80 13.04 -3.31
N VAL A 243 -6.92 13.70 -3.03
CA VAL A 243 -7.02 15.14 -2.71
C VAL A 243 -7.87 15.26 -1.45
N ALA A 244 -7.32 15.79 -0.37
CA ALA A 244 -7.97 15.78 0.94
C ALA A 244 -9.34 16.49 0.94
N GLN A 245 -9.42 17.65 0.30
CA GLN A 245 -10.68 18.40 0.13
C GLN A 245 -11.75 17.58 -0.59
N GLU A 246 -11.36 16.88 -1.67
CA GLU A 246 -12.28 16.01 -2.43
C GLU A 246 -12.72 14.81 -1.60
N ALA A 247 -11.79 14.18 -0.85
CA ALA A 247 -12.11 13.06 0.03
C ALA A 247 -13.17 13.43 1.09
N VAL A 248 -12.99 14.59 1.75
CA VAL A 248 -13.97 15.11 2.72
C VAL A 248 -15.32 15.40 2.04
N ALA A 249 -15.30 15.98 0.83
CA ALA A 249 -16.52 16.25 0.07
C ALA A 249 -17.24 14.97 -0.35
N LEU A 250 -16.52 13.96 -0.84
CA LEU A 250 -17.10 12.67 -1.23
C LEU A 250 -17.71 11.94 -0.02
N ILE A 251 -17.05 11.97 1.14
CA ILE A 251 -17.62 11.38 2.36
C ILE A 251 -18.94 12.05 2.70
N ARG A 252 -18.99 13.37 2.72
CA ARG A 252 -20.20 14.12 3.07
C ARG A 252 -21.30 14.02 2.00
N ASP A 253 -20.97 14.24 0.71
CA ASP A 253 -21.95 14.50 -0.34
C ASP A 253 -22.42 13.21 -1.02
N VAL A 254 -21.52 12.22 -1.16
CA VAL A 254 -21.85 10.88 -1.73
C VAL A 254 -22.29 9.92 -0.64
N GLY A 255 -21.98 10.21 0.63
CA GLY A 255 -22.33 9.36 1.76
C GLY A 255 -21.41 8.13 1.85
N VAL A 256 -20.10 8.33 1.72
CA VAL A 256 -19.11 7.26 1.93
C VAL A 256 -19.19 6.72 3.36
N THR A 257 -19.17 5.40 3.50
CA THR A 257 -19.32 4.72 4.79
C THR A 257 -18.05 4.03 5.26
N THR A 258 -17.16 3.68 4.34
CA THR A 258 -15.91 2.99 4.66
C THR A 258 -14.75 3.56 3.83
N THR A 259 -13.54 3.53 4.38
CA THR A 259 -12.33 3.93 3.65
C THR A 259 -11.09 3.25 4.19
N PHE A 260 -10.04 3.18 3.35
CA PHE A 260 -8.67 2.88 3.79
C PHE A 260 -7.77 4.06 3.44
N VAL A 261 -7.06 4.59 4.43
CA VAL A 261 -6.20 5.77 4.28
C VAL A 261 -4.81 5.54 4.89
N ALA A 262 -3.79 6.16 4.32
CA ALA A 262 -2.50 6.27 5.00
C ALA A 262 -2.57 7.35 6.10
N PRO A 263 -1.76 7.26 7.17
CA PRO A 263 -1.71 8.29 8.22
C PRO A 263 -1.51 9.72 7.69
N ALA A 264 -0.67 9.91 6.67
CA ALA A 264 -0.50 11.22 6.04
C ALA A 264 -1.77 11.74 5.35
N MET A 265 -2.55 10.85 4.73
CA MET A 265 -3.83 11.22 4.11
C MET A 265 -4.85 11.60 5.18
N LEU A 266 -4.90 10.86 6.27
CA LEU A 266 -5.75 11.16 7.43
C LEU A 266 -5.40 12.53 8.04
N GLN A 267 -4.11 12.83 8.19
CA GLN A 267 -3.65 14.13 8.65
C GLN A 267 -4.10 15.27 7.72
N MET A 268 -3.98 15.08 6.40
CA MET A 268 -4.43 16.07 5.42
C MET A 268 -5.94 16.25 5.45
N MET A 269 -6.73 15.17 5.55
CA MET A 269 -8.20 15.27 5.67
C MET A 269 -8.60 16.05 6.91
N LEU A 270 -8.01 15.76 8.07
CA LEU A 270 -8.31 16.45 9.32
C LEU A 270 -7.82 17.90 9.37
N ALA A 271 -6.91 18.31 8.49
CA ALA A 271 -6.46 19.69 8.34
C ALA A 271 -7.37 20.52 7.43
N GLU A 272 -8.28 19.90 6.67
CA GLU A 272 -9.19 20.63 5.79
C GLU A 272 -10.18 21.49 6.59
N PRO A 273 -10.48 22.74 6.17
CA PRO A 273 -11.44 23.59 6.85
C PRO A 273 -12.85 23.00 6.96
N ALA A 274 -13.22 22.12 6.02
CA ALA A 274 -14.50 21.43 5.99
C ALA A 274 -14.55 20.18 6.88
N ALA A 275 -13.40 19.75 7.45
CA ALA A 275 -13.35 18.58 8.30
C ALA A 275 -14.07 18.83 9.63
N SER A 276 -15.18 18.16 9.82
CA SER A 276 -16.01 18.23 11.04
C SER A 276 -16.70 16.89 11.27
N ARG A 277 -17.21 16.66 12.48
CA ARG A 277 -18.00 15.45 12.78
C ARG A 277 -19.19 15.30 11.83
N GLU A 278 -19.82 16.42 11.45
CA GLU A 278 -20.94 16.42 10.50
C GLU A 278 -20.49 15.97 9.09
N ALA A 279 -19.31 16.41 8.64
CA ALA A 279 -18.78 16.03 7.35
C ALA A 279 -18.42 14.52 7.28
N PHE A 280 -18.10 13.91 8.41
CA PHE A 280 -17.77 12.49 8.52
C PHE A 280 -18.92 11.62 9.06
N ALA A 281 -20.12 12.18 9.27
CA ALA A 281 -21.23 11.50 9.94
C ALA A 281 -21.67 10.16 9.26
N THR A 282 -21.41 9.99 7.97
CA THR A 282 -21.71 8.74 7.25
C THR A 282 -20.60 7.70 7.37
N LEU A 283 -19.38 8.14 7.72
CA LEU A 283 -18.22 7.25 7.80
C LEU A 283 -18.32 6.39 9.06
N ARG A 284 -18.60 5.11 8.90
CA ARG A 284 -18.72 4.16 10.00
C ARG A 284 -17.43 3.39 10.30
N LYS A 285 -16.55 3.25 9.30
CA LYS A 285 -15.29 2.50 9.43
C LYS A 285 -14.16 3.17 8.63
N ALA A 286 -13.03 3.38 9.30
CA ALA A 286 -11.81 3.85 8.66
C ALA A 286 -10.66 2.90 8.99
N VAL A 287 -10.16 2.23 7.96
CA VAL A 287 -8.92 1.43 8.07
C VAL A 287 -7.74 2.36 7.81
N TYR A 288 -6.67 2.21 8.55
CA TYR A 288 -5.44 2.96 8.31
C TYR A 288 -4.21 2.06 8.38
N GLY A 289 -3.16 2.41 7.63
CA GLY A 289 -1.94 1.60 7.59
C GLY A 289 -0.92 2.09 6.55
N GLY A 290 0.08 1.25 6.29
CA GLY A 290 1.15 1.54 5.33
C GLY A 290 2.32 2.34 5.89
N SER A 291 2.15 3.03 7.03
CA SER A 291 3.21 3.70 7.80
C SER A 291 2.81 3.83 9.26
N PRO A 292 3.78 4.10 10.18
CA PRO A 292 3.45 4.46 11.55
C PRO A 292 2.54 5.70 11.63
N ILE A 293 1.72 5.77 12.67
CA ILE A 293 0.87 6.92 12.99
C ILE A 293 1.30 7.54 14.32
N ALA A 294 1.34 8.87 14.39
CA ALA A 294 1.55 9.57 15.64
C ALA A 294 0.32 9.44 16.55
N GLU A 295 0.53 9.21 17.84
CA GLU A 295 -0.55 9.01 18.82
C GLU A 295 -1.52 10.21 18.85
N GLU A 296 -1.00 11.45 18.74
CA GLU A 296 -1.80 12.68 18.69
C GLU A 296 -2.74 12.71 17.49
N LEU A 297 -2.24 12.30 16.30
CA LEU A 297 -3.05 12.20 15.10
C LEU A 297 -4.13 11.14 15.26
N LEU A 298 -3.80 10.00 15.87
CA LEU A 298 -4.74 8.90 16.07
C LEU A 298 -5.85 9.32 17.06
N VAL A 299 -5.50 9.95 18.18
CA VAL A 299 -6.48 10.47 19.15
C VAL A 299 -7.40 11.49 18.50
N ARG A 300 -6.84 12.46 17.75
CA ARG A 300 -7.65 13.43 17.00
C ARG A 300 -8.57 12.75 15.98
N SER A 301 -8.09 11.69 15.32
CA SER A 301 -8.91 10.93 14.36
C SER A 301 -10.10 10.26 15.04
N ILE A 302 -9.89 9.64 16.21
CA ILE A 302 -10.95 9.04 17.02
C ILE A 302 -12.02 10.10 17.36
N GLU A 303 -11.58 11.29 17.79
CA GLU A 303 -12.47 12.36 18.21
C GLU A 303 -13.29 13.00 17.07
N VAL A 304 -12.69 13.16 15.89
CA VAL A 304 -13.30 13.89 14.78
C VAL A 304 -14.09 12.98 13.84
N LEU A 305 -13.58 11.78 13.55
CA LEU A 305 -14.27 10.86 12.63
C LEU A 305 -15.47 10.18 13.28
N GLU A 306 -15.43 9.94 14.60
CA GLU A 306 -16.44 9.14 15.33
C GLU A 306 -16.76 7.79 14.66
N ALA A 307 -15.81 7.27 13.88
CA ALA A 307 -15.89 6.02 13.15
C ALA A 307 -15.07 4.93 13.85
N ASP A 308 -15.40 3.67 13.59
CA ASP A 308 -14.60 2.55 14.00
C ASP A 308 -13.24 2.57 13.28
N LEU A 309 -12.16 2.71 14.01
CA LEU A 309 -10.81 2.66 13.46
C LEU A 309 -10.23 1.26 13.51
N VAL A 310 -9.54 0.86 12.45
CA VAL A 310 -8.80 -0.41 12.38
C VAL A 310 -7.42 -0.13 11.78
N GLN A 311 -6.35 -0.48 12.49
CA GLN A 311 -5.00 -0.44 11.91
C GLN A 311 -4.71 -1.73 11.17
N ALA A 312 -4.07 -1.62 9.99
CA ALA A 312 -3.61 -2.75 9.21
C ALA A 312 -2.09 -2.70 9.00
N TYR A 313 -1.39 -3.76 9.40
CA TYR A 313 0.02 -3.96 9.11
C TYR A 313 0.19 -5.00 8.01
N ALA A 314 0.91 -4.62 6.97
CA ALA A 314 1.16 -5.42 5.78
C ALA A 314 2.47 -5.00 5.07
N ALA A 315 2.88 -5.82 4.13
CA ALA A 315 3.82 -5.47 3.06
C ALA A 315 3.23 -5.90 1.71
N THR A 316 3.79 -5.48 0.60
CA THR A 316 3.37 -5.96 -0.73
C THR A 316 3.56 -7.48 -0.82
N GLU A 317 4.63 -7.99 -0.25
CA GLU A 317 5.00 -9.40 -0.21
C GLU A 317 4.03 -10.27 0.60
N THR A 318 3.28 -9.68 1.53
CA THR A 318 2.25 -10.41 2.30
C THR A 318 0.93 -10.56 1.56
N GLY A 319 0.73 -9.79 0.46
CA GLY A 319 -0.49 -9.79 -0.34
C GLY A 319 -1.71 -9.19 0.35
N ASN A 320 -1.75 -9.20 1.68
CA ASN A 320 -2.82 -8.62 2.50
C ASN A 320 -2.31 -8.31 3.92
N ALA A 321 -3.18 -7.79 4.80
CA ALA A 321 -2.86 -7.54 6.20
C ALA A 321 -2.45 -8.83 6.92
N VAL A 322 -1.44 -8.73 7.79
CA VAL A 322 -0.93 -9.83 8.61
C VAL A 322 -1.17 -9.61 10.10
N ALA A 323 -1.30 -8.35 10.51
CA ALA A 323 -1.75 -8.00 11.85
C ALA A 323 -2.75 -6.85 11.77
N LEU A 324 -3.70 -6.85 12.69
CA LEU A 324 -4.73 -5.83 12.85
C LEU A 324 -4.80 -5.36 14.29
N LEU A 325 -4.92 -4.05 14.49
CA LEU A 325 -5.37 -3.46 15.74
C LEU A 325 -6.87 -3.16 15.58
N PRO A 326 -7.76 -3.94 16.23
CA PRO A 326 -9.20 -3.79 16.07
C PRO A 326 -9.73 -2.57 16.83
N MET A 327 -10.94 -2.15 16.49
CA MET A 327 -11.62 -0.98 17.06
C MET A 327 -11.61 -0.95 18.62
N PRO A 328 -11.88 -2.05 19.36
CA PRO A 328 -11.91 -1.99 20.83
C PRO A 328 -10.58 -1.61 21.48
N ASP A 329 -9.46 -1.71 20.75
CA ASP A 329 -8.13 -1.35 21.26
C ASP A 329 -7.74 0.11 21.00
N HIS A 330 -8.58 0.88 20.26
CA HIS A 330 -8.37 2.30 19.96
C HIS A 330 -8.83 3.20 21.12
N ILE A 331 -8.28 2.96 22.31
CA ILE A 331 -8.62 3.71 23.54
C ILE A 331 -7.52 4.76 23.77
N PRO A 332 -7.85 6.08 23.75
CA PRO A 332 -6.90 7.13 24.06
C PRO A 332 -6.16 6.90 25.38
N GLY A 333 -4.83 7.03 25.35
CA GLY A 333 -3.96 6.75 26.51
C GLY A 333 -3.64 5.28 26.77
N SER A 334 -4.22 4.35 26.02
CA SER A 334 -3.84 2.94 26.08
C SER A 334 -2.47 2.70 25.39
N PRO A 335 -1.55 1.92 26.00
CA PRO A 335 -0.29 1.56 25.35
C PRO A 335 -0.51 0.76 24.05
N ARG A 336 -1.67 0.14 23.85
CA ARG A 336 -2.03 -0.63 22.64
C ARG A 336 -2.18 0.25 21.41
N LEU A 337 -2.40 1.56 21.54
CA LEU A 337 -2.43 2.49 20.40
C LEU A 337 -1.13 2.49 19.58
N ARG A 338 -0.02 2.02 20.17
CA ARG A 338 1.29 1.91 19.50
C ARG A 338 1.52 0.54 18.86
N ALA A 339 0.64 -0.43 19.11
CA ALA A 339 0.78 -1.75 18.54
C ALA A 339 0.39 -1.75 17.06
N ALA A 340 1.08 -2.53 16.23
CA ALA A 340 0.63 -2.84 14.88
C ALA A 340 -0.59 -3.79 14.89
N GLY A 341 -0.93 -4.34 16.05
CA GLY A 341 -2.06 -5.21 16.27
C GLY A 341 -1.68 -6.65 16.60
N ARG A 342 -2.63 -7.56 16.47
CA ARG A 342 -2.45 -9.00 16.64
C ARG A 342 -2.48 -9.71 15.31
N ALA A 343 -1.85 -10.88 15.24
CA ALA A 343 -1.89 -11.72 14.04
C ALA A 343 -3.34 -11.96 13.58
N CYS A 344 -3.59 -11.79 12.30
CA CYS A 344 -4.87 -12.14 11.68
C CYS A 344 -5.11 -13.66 11.79
N PRO A 345 -6.36 -14.14 11.78
CA PRO A 345 -6.65 -15.56 11.69
C PRO A 345 -5.92 -16.22 10.51
N GLY A 346 -5.35 -17.40 10.75
CA GLY A 346 -4.55 -18.11 9.74
C GLY A 346 -3.16 -17.52 9.48
N VAL A 347 -2.77 -16.47 10.20
CA VAL A 347 -1.44 -15.86 10.15
C VAL A 347 -0.66 -16.19 11.42
N GLU A 348 0.58 -16.60 11.24
CA GLU A 348 1.54 -16.76 12.33
C GLU A 348 2.59 -15.64 12.27
N ILE A 349 2.88 -15.03 13.42
CA ILE A 349 3.96 -14.05 13.58
C ILE A 349 4.97 -14.59 14.58
N ARG A 350 6.26 -14.51 14.24
CA ARG A 350 7.34 -14.78 15.18
C ARG A 350 8.41 -13.71 15.08
N ILE A 351 9.08 -13.47 16.18
CA ILE A 351 10.22 -12.56 16.25
C ILE A 351 11.49 -13.40 16.28
N VAL A 352 12.46 -13.07 15.44
CA VAL A 352 13.70 -13.87 15.27
C VAL A 352 14.93 -12.99 15.45
N ALA A 353 15.84 -13.40 16.32
CA ALA A 353 17.15 -12.81 16.46
C ALA A 353 18.21 -13.94 16.54
N ASP A 354 19.35 -13.77 15.88
CA ASP A 354 20.45 -14.74 15.86
C ASP A 354 20.03 -16.16 15.51
N GLY A 355 19.06 -16.29 14.59
CA GLY A 355 18.54 -17.59 14.11
C GLY A 355 17.59 -18.30 15.10
N ARG A 356 17.26 -17.72 16.25
CA ARG A 356 16.32 -18.25 17.23
C ARG A 356 15.05 -17.41 17.35
N THR A 357 13.96 -18.02 17.74
CA THR A 357 12.76 -17.29 18.12
C THR A 357 12.98 -16.56 19.44
N CYS A 358 12.67 -15.27 19.48
CA CYS A 358 12.79 -14.41 20.66
C CYS A 358 11.73 -14.73 21.71
N ALA A 359 12.04 -14.44 22.98
CA ALA A 359 11.08 -14.43 24.06
C ALA A 359 10.14 -13.21 23.97
N THR A 360 9.03 -13.25 24.71
CA THR A 360 8.11 -12.11 24.85
C THR A 360 8.84 -10.86 25.30
N GLY A 361 8.61 -9.75 24.60
CA GLY A 361 9.27 -8.45 24.84
C GLY A 361 10.67 -8.32 24.26
N GLU A 362 11.27 -9.40 23.74
CA GLU A 362 12.58 -9.35 23.10
C GLU A 362 12.45 -8.90 21.64
N THR A 363 13.26 -7.90 21.25
CA THR A 363 13.23 -7.35 19.88
C THR A 363 14.05 -8.21 18.93
N GLY A 364 13.51 -8.43 17.73
CA GLY A 364 14.17 -9.12 16.62
C GLY A 364 13.48 -8.83 15.29
N GLU A 365 13.81 -9.57 14.25
CA GLU A 365 13.17 -9.48 12.94
C GLU A 365 11.76 -10.09 12.99
N VAL A 366 10.79 -9.37 12.45
CA VAL A 366 9.41 -9.87 12.29
C VAL A 366 9.36 -10.84 11.12
N TRP A 367 8.98 -12.08 11.40
CA TRP A 367 8.74 -13.11 10.39
C TRP A 367 7.27 -13.52 10.41
N VAL A 368 6.70 -13.69 9.20
CA VAL A 368 5.29 -13.96 9.03
C VAL A 368 5.07 -15.21 8.18
N ARG A 369 4.12 -16.05 8.57
CA ARG A 369 3.56 -17.11 7.73
C ARG A 369 2.10 -16.80 7.48
N SER A 370 1.69 -16.71 6.21
CA SER A 370 0.33 -16.37 5.81
C SER A 370 -0.04 -17.09 4.51
N PRO A 371 -1.29 -17.52 4.33
CA PRO A 371 -1.76 -18.09 3.07
C PRO A 371 -1.82 -17.06 1.92
N ALA A 372 -1.77 -15.75 2.25
CA ALA A 372 -1.86 -14.66 1.27
C ALA A 372 -0.52 -14.24 0.66
N VAL A 373 0.62 -14.81 1.13
CA VAL A 373 1.95 -14.36 0.68
C VAL A 373 2.16 -14.53 -0.82
N MET A 374 3.03 -13.66 -1.36
CA MET A 374 3.49 -13.65 -2.74
C MET A 374 3.97 -15.03 -3.22
N LEU A 375 3.99 -15.22 -4.53
CA LEU A 375 4.65 -16.38 -5.17
C LEU A 375 6.17 -16.23 -5.21
N GLY A 376 6.67 -15.01 -5.12
CA GLY A 376 8.09 -14.66 -5.16
C GLY A 376 8.31 -13.32 -5.86
N TYR A 377 9.59 -12.97 -6.02
CA TYR A 377 9.97 -11.83 -6.86
C TYR A 377 10.18 -12.30 -8.30
N TRP A 378 9.61 -11.56 -9.25
CA TRP A 378 9.77 -11.82 -10.67
C TRP A 378 11.24 -11.74 -11.09
N ASN A 379 11.71 -12.74 -11.83
CA ASN A 379 13.10 -12.88 -12.32
C ASN A 379 14.19 -12.77 -11.24
N LEU A 380 13.85 -12.89 -9.94
CA LEU A 380 14.79 -12.79 -8.83
C LEU A 380 14.63 -13.97 -7.84
N PRO A 381 14.86 -15.23 -8.28
CA PRO A 381 14.62 -16.41 -7.45
C PRO A 381 15.47 -16.44 -6.17
N GLU A 382 16.71 -15.97 -6.22
CA GLU A 382 17.59 -15.92 -5.04
C GLU A 382 17.08 -14.93 -4.00
N ALA A 383 16.67 -13.72 -4.42
CA ALA A 383 16.07 -12.73 -3.53
C ALA A 383 14.74 -13.25 -2.95
N GLY A 384 13.95 -13.96 -3.77
CA GLY A 384 12.74 -14.64 -3.32
C GLY A 384 13.02 -15.65 -2.22
N ALA A 385 13.99 -16.55 -2.41
CA ALA A 385 14.40 -17.57 -1.45
C ALA A 385 14.98 -16.96 -0.13
N GLN A 386 15.65 -15.83 -0.22
CA GLN A 386 16.14 -15.11 0.96
C GLN A 386 15.01 -14.46 1.77
N THR A 387 13.97 -13.98 1.09
CA THR A 387 12.84 -13.29 1.72
C THR A 387 11.75 -14.25 2.20
N LEU A 388 11.48 -15.31 1.42
CA LEU A 388 10.49 -16.34 1.74
C LEU A 388 11.21 -17.69 1.85
N ALA A 389 11.51 -18.13 3.06
CA ALA A 389 12.21 -19.37 3.36
C ALA A 389 11.41 -20.23 4.33
N ASP A 390 11.27 -21.53 4.04
CA ASP A 390 10.56 -22.51 4.87
C ASP A 390 9.10 -22.09 5.22
N GLY A 391 8.44 -21.37 4.28
CA GLY A 391 7.10 -20.83 4.45
C GLY A 391 7.02 -19.58 5.32
N TRP A 392 8.17 -19.02 5.74
CA TRP A 392 8.25 -17.78 6.50
C TRP A 392 8.73 -16.64 5.64
N LEU A 393 7.94 -15.56 5.61
CA LEU A 393 8.30 -14.30 4.98
C LEU A 393 9.02 -13.42 5.99
N ARG A 394 10.23 -12.99 5.66
CA ARG A 394 11.00 -12.01 6.42
C ARG A 394 10.51 -10.61 6.06
N MET A 395 9.94 -9.90 7.04
CA MET A 395 9.34 -8.58 6.80
C MET A 395 10.40 -7.47 6.63
N GLY A 396 11.61 -7.70 7.14
CA GLY A 396 12.65 -6.68 7.20
C GLY A 396 12.31 -5.55 8.18
N ASP A 397 11.34 -5.75 9.06
CA ASP A 397 10.97 -4.88 10.16
C ASP A 397 11.49 -5.48 11.47
N ALA A 398 11.99 -4.63 12.37
CA ALA A 398 12.31 -4.98 13.74
C ALA A 398 11.09 -4.73 14.64
N GLY A 399 10.83 -5.66 15.56
CA GLY A 399 9.70 -5.55 16.48
C GLY A 399 9.76 -6.57 17.59
N TYR A 400 8.75 -6.56 18.46
CA TYR A 400 8.56 -7.54 19.52
C TYR A 400 7.08 -7.86 19.70
N LEU A 401 6.79 -9.02 20.30
CA LEU A 401 5.46 -9.41 20.75
C LEU A 401 5.35 -9.21 22.27
N ASP A 402 4.25 -8.64 22.73
CA ASP A 402 3.94 -8.61 24.17
C ASP A 402 3.32 -9.93 24.66
N ALA A 403 2.98 -10.00 25.96
CA ALA A 403 2.39 -11.19 26.57
C ALA A 403 0.99 -11.54 26.04
N ASP A 404 0.28 -10.56 25.50
CA ASP A 404 -1.07 -10.71 24.92
C ASP A 404 -1.02 -11.00 23.41
N GLY A 405 0.19 -11.07 22.80
CA GLY A 405 0.43 -11.37 21.40
C GLY A 405 0.27 -10.15 20.48
N TYR A 406 0.33 -8.92 21.02
CA TYR A 406 0.38 -7.71 20.20
C TYR A 406 1.77 -7.48 19.67
N LEU A 407 1.85 -7.18 18.37
CA LEU A 407 3.07 -6.81 17.67
C LEU A 407 3.34 -5.31 17.83
N TYR A 408 4.53 -4.97 18.29
CA TYR A 408 5.05 -3.61 18.33
C TYR A 408 6.21 -3.51 17.35
N LEU A 409 6.13 -2.59 16.41
CA LEU A 409 7.17 -2.33 15.42
C LEU A 409 8.13 -1.26 15.97
N CYS A 410 9.42 -1.54 15.88
CA CYS A 410 10.46 -0.58 16.27
C CYS A 410 10.91 0.27 15.08
N ASP A 411 11.35 -0.38 13.99
CA ASP A 411 11.73 0.27 12.72
C ASP A 411 12.03 -0.77 11.62
N ARG A 412 12.48 -0.31 10.45
CA ARG A 412 13.07 -1.16 9.42
C ARG A 412 14.47 -1.60 9.83
N ILE A 413 14.80 -2.88 9.69
CA ILE A 413 16.15 -3.41 10.03
C ILE A 413 17.23 -2.67 9.25
N LYS A 414 17.00 -2.39 7.98
CA LYS A 414 17.93 -1.63 7.11
C LYS A 414 18.11 -0.16 7.48
N ASP A 415 17.20 0.40 8.25
CA ASP A 415 17.23 1.78 8.72
C ASP A 415 17.75 1.88 10.17
N THR A 416 17.93 0.72 10.86
CA THR A 416 18.57 0.66 12.18
C THR A 416 19.96 1.27 12.12
N ILE A 417 20.25 2.15 13.05
CA ILE A 417 21.54 2.86 13.16
C ILE A 417 22.41 2.09 14.16
N ILE A 418 23.63 1.76 13.79
CA ILE A 418 24.54 1.02 14.66
C ILE A 418 25.56 1.99 15.28
N VAL A 419 25.30 2.43 16.52
CA VAL A 419 26.16 3.35 17.25
C VAL A 419 27.06 2.57 18.19
N ALA A 420 28.35 2.47 17.89
CA ALA A 420 29.34 1.73 18.70
C ALA A 420 28.92 0.28 19.03
N GLY A 421 28.20 -0.38 18.13
CA GLY A 421 27.69 -1.75 18.32
C GLY A 421 26.29 -1.85 18.91
N GLU A 422 25.68 -0.74 19.32
CA GLU A 422 24.33 -0.68 19.87
C GLU A 422 23.32 -0.31 18.78
N ASN A 423 22.17 -1.00 18.74
CA ASN A 423 21.10 -0.71 17.81
C ASN A 423 20.28 0.50 18.28
N VAL A 424 20.16 1.49 17.40
CA VAL A 424 19.26 2.64 17.57
C VAL A 424 18.21 2.61 16.48
N TYR A 425 16.97 2.55 16.89
CA TYR A 425 15.82 2.56 15.98
C TYR A 425 15.38 4.00 15.73
N PRO A 426 15.44 4.49 14.48
CA PRO A 426 15.03 5.86 14.12
C PRO A 426 13.68 6.27 14.69
N GLY A 427 12.67 5.39 14.61
CA GLY A 427 11.31 5.68 15.07
C GLY A 427 11.22 6.03 16.57
N GLU A 428 12.04 5.41 17.42
CA GLU A 428 12.09 5.73 18.86
C GLU A 428 12.57 7.17 19.10
N VAL A 429 13.58 7.58 18.35
CA VAL A 429 14.16 8.93 18.48
C VAL A 429 13.23 9.97 17.85
N GLU A 430 12.58 9.64 16.72
CA GLU A 430 11.59 10.49 16.04
C GLU A 430 10.38 10.73 16.95
N GLU A 431 9.86 9.69 17.59
CA GLU A 431 8.77 9.81 18.56
C GLU A 431 9.14 10.72 19.74
N ALA A 432 10.33 10.53 20.27
CA ALA A 432 10.81 11.35 21.39
C ALA A 432 10.99 12.83 20.99
N LEU A 433 11.47 13.10 19.77
CA LEU A 433 11.56 14.45 19.19
C LEU A 433 10.19 15.07 18.95
N GLY A 434 9.21 14.30 18.45
CA GLY A 434 7.85 14.76 18.17
C GLY A 434 7.11 15.27 19.40
N ARG A 435 7.53 14.88 20.61
CA ARG A 435 6.96 15.44 21.87
C ARG A 435 7.42 16.86 22.19
N HIS A 436 8.36 17.41 21.43
CA HIS A 436 8.79 18.79 21.60
C HIS A 436 7.83 19.74 20.87
N PRO A 437 7.24 20.78 21.54
CA PRO A 437 6.15 21.58 20.98
C PRO A 437 6.50 22.35 19.69
N ALA A 438 7.77 22.56 19.41
CA ALA A 438 8.21 23.22 18.17
C ALA A 438 8.40 22.24 16.99
N VAL A 439 8.42 20.93 17.22
CA VAL A 439 8.68 19.91 16.18
C VAL A 439 7.37 19.51 15.53
N ALA A 440 7.24 19.77 14.23
CA ALA A 440 6.14 19.29 13.42
C ALA A 440 6.39 17.86 12.92
N GLU A 441 7.62 17.60 12.46
CA GLU A 441 8.05 16.29 11.96
C GLU A 441 9.54 16.08 12.21
N ALA A 442 9.94 14.82 12.37
CA ALA A 442 11.34 14.44 12.42
C ALA A 442 11.59 13.17 11.60
N ALA A 443 12.74 13.11 10.94
CA ALA A 443 13.26 11.89 10.34
C ALA A 443 14.69 11.68 10.84
N VAL A 444 14.97 10.49 11.35
CA VAL A 444 16.27 10.14 11.95
C VAL A 444 16.99 9.15 11.06
N ILE A 445 18.29 9.38 10.86
CA ILE A 445 19.14 8.58 9.99
C ILE A 445 20.51 8.31 10.65
N GLY A 446 21.18 7.23 10.21
CA GLY A 446 22.56 6.98 10.52
C GLY A 446 23.49 7.79 9.61
N ALA A 447 24.36 8.59 10.20
CA ALA A 447 25.42 9.28 9.48
C ALA A 447 26.79 8.69 9.87
N PRO A 448 27.78 8.65 8.94
CA PRO A 448 29.10 8.08 9.23
C PRO A 448 29.79 8.83 10.36
N HIS A 449 30.34 8.09 11.33
CA HIS A 449 31.09 8.66 12.45
C HIS A 449 32.44 7.97 12.64
N PRO A 450 33.55 8.72 12.73
CA PRO A 450 34.89 8.13 12.71
C PRO A 450 35.22 7.23 13.91
N ARG A 451 34.50 7.40 15.04
CA ARG A 451 34.76 6.67 16.30
C ARG A 451 33.73 5.56 16.55
N TRP A 452 32.47 5.75 16.10
CA TRP A 452 31.34 4.88 16.45
C TRP A 452 30.81 4.08 15.28
N GLY A 453 31.40 4.22 14.08
CA GLY A 453 30.87 3.68 12.84
C GLY A 453 29.75 4.55 12.29
N GLU A 454 28.63 4.58 12.99
CA GLU A 454 27.52 5.50 12.72
C GLU A 454 27.22 6.37 13.95
N ALA A 455 26.56 7.50 13.71
CA ALA A 455 25.98 8.35 14.73
C ALA A 455 24.57 8.77 14.33
N VAL A 456 23.73 8.99 15.32
CA VAL A 456 22.34 9.42 15.12
C VAL A 456 22.30 10.86 14.62
N HIS A 457 21.59 11.09 13.54
CA HIS A 457 21.38 12.40 12.92
C HIS A 457 19.88 12.65 12.74
N ALA A 458 19.37 13.79 13.21
CA ALA A 458 17.97 14.17 13.10
C ALA A 458 17.78 15.24 12.01
N CYS A 459 16.86 14.98 11.08
CA CYS A 459 16.30 15.96 10.15
C CYS A 459 14.94 16.40 10.69
N VAL A 460 14.78 17.69 11.01
CA VAL A 460 13.64 18.21 11.77
C VAL A 460 12.91 19.28 10.98
N VAL A 461 11.60 19.18 10.92
CA VAL A 461 10.69 20.22 10.42
C VAL A 461 10.00 20.85 11.62
N LEU A 462 10.04 22.17 11.71
CA LEU A 462 9.40 22.91 12.79
C LEU A 462 7.99 23.38 12.38
N HIS A 463 7.10 23.51 13.35
CA HIS A 463 5.82 24.18 13.12
C HIS A 463 6.01 25.62 12.64
N GLY A 464 5.12 26.10 11.76
CA GLY A 464 5.19 27.45 11.20
C GLY A 464 5.29 28.53 12.28
N GLY A 465 6.32 29.39 12.18
CA GLY A 465 6.58 30.45 13.15
C GLY A 465 7.30 30.01 14.44
N MET A 466 7.48 28.70 14.68
CA MET A 466 8.22 28.20 15.84
C MET A 466 9.73 28.16 15.56
N ARG A 467 10.52 28.18 16.64
CA ARG A 467 11.97 28.05 16.59
C ARG A 467 12.44 27.06 17.64
N ALA A 468 13.44 26.28 17.31
CA ALA A 468 14.16 25.44 18.24
C ALA A 468 15.64 25.37 17.85
N THR A 469 16.50 25.22 18.81
CA THR A 469 17.94 25.01 18.61
C THR A 469 18.29 23.53 18.77
N PRO A 470 19.39 23.05 18.17
CA PRO A 470 19.90 21.69 18.41
C PRO A 470 20.05 21.37 19.89
N ARG A 471 20.48 22.36 20.69
CA ARG A 471 20.68 22.20 22.14
C ARG A 471 19.37 21.99 22.89
N GLU A 472 18.32 22.72 22.53
CA GLU A 472 17.00 22.57 23.15
C GLU A 472 16.41 21.20 22.84
N LEU A 473 16.49 20.76 21.58
CA LEU A 473 16.02 19.43 21.17
C LEU A 473 16.84 18.33 21.88
N MET A 474 18.16 18.44 21.93
CA MET A 474 19.00 17.51 22.66
C MET A 474 18.62 17.44 24.16
N LEU A 475 18.39 18.59 24.80
CA LEU A 475 18.00 18.63 26.22
C LEU A 475 16.61 18.02 26.45
N SER A 476 15.70 18.17 25.51
CA SER A 476 14.35 17.55 25.60
C SER A 476 14.39 16.03 25.56
N LEU A 477 15.42 15.43 24.96
CA LEU A 477 15.62 13.98 24.87
C LEU A 477 16.32 13.38 26.09
N LYS A 478 17.09 14.18 26.82
CA LYS A 478 17.84 13.71 28.01
C LYS A 478 16.91 13.14 29.07
N GLY A 479 17.24 11.91 29.52
CA GLY A 479 16.45 11.17 30.50
C GLY A 479 15.17 10.55 29.97
N ARG A 480 14.84 10.77 28.67
CA ARG A 480 13.70 10.13 27.99
C ARG A 480 14.14 8.95 27.14
N ILE A 481 15.31 9.06 26.51
CA ILE A 481 15.96 7.98 25.76
C ILE A 481 17.41 7.84 26.25
N ALA A 482 18.03 6.70 25.97
CA ALA A 482 19.43 6.46 26.34
C ALA A 482 20.37 7.46 25.64
N ASP A 483 21.46 7.87 26.32
CA ASP A 483 22.35 8.92 25.82
C ASP A 483 22.97 8.61 24.45
N PHE A 484 23.27 7.34 24.15
CA PHE A 484 23.82 6.94 22.85
C PHE A 484 22.81 7.03 21.68
N LYS A 485 21.51 7.13 21.98
CA LYS A 485 20.43 7.33 21.00
C LYS A 485 20.19 8.80 20.67
N ILE A 486 20.71 9.73 21.51
CA ILE A 486 20.48 11.16 21.29
C ILE A 486 21.23 11.63 20.04
N PRO A 487 20.56 12.31 19.09
CA PRO A 487 21.22 12.80 17.88
C PRO A 487 22.40 13.73 18.21
N VAL A 488 23.52 13.47 17.53
CA VAL A 488 24.71 14.34 17.63
C VAL A 488 24.65 15.52 16.68
N ARG A 489 23.75 15.46 15.70
CA ARG A 489 23.54 16.52 14.71
C ARG A 489 22.06 16.67 14.38
N TYR A 490 21.67 17.90 14.11
CA TYR A 490 20.30 18.29 13.73
C TYR A 490 20.33 19.18 12.49
N ASP A 491 19.63 18.79 11.44
CA ASP A 491 19.39 19.63 10.26
C ASP A 491 17.91 20.05 10.24
N PHE A 492 17.66 21.36 10.10
CA PHE A 492 16.32 21.90 9.98
C PHE A 492 15.94 22.02 8.52
N LEU A 493 14.78 21.48 8.15
CA LEU A 493 14.28 21.41 6.77
C LEU A 493 12.91 22.06 6.68
N ASP A 494 12.56 22.56 5.49
CA ASP A 494 11.21 23.06 5.21
C ASP A 494 10.18 21.94 5.05
N GLY A 495 10.62 20.70 4.73
CA GLY A 495 9.80 19.51 4.60
C GLY A 495 10.66 18.26 4.42
N LEU A 496 10.12 17.08 4.77
CA LEU A 496 10.76 15.79 4.58
C LEU A 496 10.45 15.23 3.17
N PRO A 497 11.43 14.64 2.47
CA PRO A 497 11.19 13.97 1.19
C PRO A 497 10.27 12.75 1.40
N ARG A 498 9.24 12.63 0.53
CA ARG A 498 8.24 11.57 0.63
C ARG A 498 7.96 10.90 -0.72
N ASN A 499 7.58 9.63 -0.68
CA ASN A 499 7.07 8.94 -1.84
C ASN A 499 5.57 9.27 -2.09
N SER A 500 4.98 8.64 -3.12
CA SER A 500 3.58 8.83 -3.51
C SER A 500 2.55 8.39 -2.45
N THR A 501 2.95 7.55 -1.49
CA THR A 501 2.10 7.13 -0.36
C THR A 501 2.30 7.98 0.89
N GLY A 502 3.09 9.06 0.80
CA GLY A 502 3.40 9.92 1.94
C GLY A 502 4.51 9.38 2.87
N LYS A 503 5.14 8.25 2.53
CA LYS A 503 6.23 7.67 3.32
C LYS A 503 7.53 8.45 3.15
N VAL A 504 8.19 8.78 4.27
CA VAL A 504 9.49 9.48 4.27
C VAL A 504 10.56 8.65 3.55
N LEU A 505 11.28 9.28 2.64
CA LEU A 505 12.39 8.71 1.88
C LEU A 505 13.72 8.90 2.64
N ARG A 506 13.91 8.15 3.74
CA ARG A 506 15.14 8.23 4.56
C ARG A 506 16.40 8.01 3.76
N ARG A 507 16.35 7.23 2.68
CA ARG A 507 17.48 7.02 1.78
C ARG A 507 18.00 8.32 1.20
N GLU A 508 17.12 9.22 0.72
CA GLU A 508 17.53 10.51 0.15
C GLU A 508 18.19 11.41 1.18
N LEU A 509 17.69 11.37 2.44
CA LEU A 509 18.32 12.09 3.55
C LEU A 509 19.69 11.51 3.87
N ARG A 510 19.83 10.20 3.93
CA ARG A 510 21.06 9.47 4.29
C ARG A 510 22.14 9.58 3.22
N ASP A 511 21.79 9.44 1.95
CA ASP A 511 22.74 9.39 0.83
C ASP A 511 23.60 10.67 0.73
N ARG A 512 23.09 11.81 1.21
CA ARG A 512 23.85 13.08 1.31
C ARG A 512 25.10 12.97 2.19
N PHE A 513 25.07 12.11 3.21
CA PHE A 513 26.19 11.93 4.17
C PHE A 513 27.11 10.78 3.78
N TRP A 514 26.64 9.85 2.94
CA TRP A 514 27.40 8.68 2.51
C TRP A 514 28.02 8.84 1.12
N ALA A 515 27.79 9.97 0.41
CA ALA A 515 28.35 10.24 -0.89
C ALA A 515 29.89 10.23 -0.86
N GLY A 516 30.53 9.45 -1.74
CA GLY A 516 31.99 9.34 -1.87
C GLY A 516 32.68 8.38 -0.89
N ARG A 517 31.95 7.56 -0.12
CA ARG A 517 32.53 6.53 0.77
C ARG A 517 32.30 5.13 0.19
N ALA A 518 33.37 4.30 0.19
CA ALA A 518 33.42 3.01 -0.49
C ALA A 518 32.68 1.86 0.22
N SER A 519 32.24 2.02 1.48
CA SER A 519 31.45 1.00 2.18
C SER A 519 30.44 1.64 3.13
N LYS A 520 29.17 1.17 3.04
CA LYS A 520 28.22 1.20 4.14
C LYS A 520 28.65 0.08 5.06
N ILE A 521 29.20 0.41 6.21
CA ILE A 521 29.49 -0.62 7.23
C ILE A 521 28.12 -1.06 7.76
N HIS A 522 27.78 -2.31 7.48
CA HIS A 522 26.68 -3.02 8.12
C HIS A 522 27.28 -4.09 9.02
#